data_fee9310de3a2f9197519fdbc1634b7fb
#
_entry.id   fee9310de3a2f9197519fdbc1634b7fb
#
_cell.length_a   1.000
_cell.length_b   1.000
_cell.length_c   1.000
_cell.angle_alpha   90.00
_cell.angle_beta   90.00
_cell.angle_gamma   90.00
#
_symmetry.space_group_name_H-M   'P 1'
#
loop_
_entity.id
_entity.type
_entity.pdbx_description
1 polymer ?
#
loop_
_entity_poly.entity_id
_entity_poly.type
_entity_poly.pdbx_seq_one_letter_code
_entity_poly.pdbx_strand_id
1 'polypeptide(L)'
;MKSTKWLGLAIALLMFPQIAQTLYSPALADISRAFAVGPQQAAQTLSVYFLSFAFGVVVWGRLCDRIGRRPAMLSGLLLYAAASILALTARTFEALLVAQVLAAFGAAVGSVVTQTLLRDRFSGAELAQVFSLVGIALAASPAIGLFGGASLVQSFGYRGVLGCLLLLSLGLALWSWRALPETRPLHLATAGLFETLWRMLRDLDLWRSALLVAVFNIALFSYYSLAPFMFERLGLSGRMFGYSGVILALGSGLGAWVNKRLLRRGLTSARLIRVAALSGLSGGVGVWLLQDSVLFVLAMLLVVLAFGMAIPNVLGSALSNYGDRLGTAGALFGLLYYLLIGVGMLLAAWSQALGLTLLVCGSLGLLLALMPREYRA
;
A
#
# COMPACT_ATOMS: atom_id res chain seq x y z
N MET A 1 -9.97 10.44 -28.51
CA MET A 1 -9.31 9.15 -28.21
C MET A 1 -7.79 9.12 -28.52
N LYS A 2 -7.01 10.15 -28.16
CA LYS A 2 -5.54 10.17 -28.35
C LYS A 2 -4.74 9.75 -27.08
N SER A 3 -5.40 9.36 -26.00
CA SER A 3 -4.77 9.19 -24.67
C SER A 3 -4.58 7.74 -24.22
N THR A 4 -4.98 6.74 -25.00
CA THR A 4 -5.09 5.35 -24.54
C THR A 4 -3.76 4.58 -24.46
N LYS A 5 -2.74 5.02 -25.18
CA LYS A 5 -1.47 4.26 -25.28
C LYS A 5 -0.62 4.23 -24.00
N TRP A 6 -0.72 5.24 -23.14
CA TRP A 6 0.04 5.30 -21.90
C TRP A 6 -0.80 4.99 -20.64
N LEU A 7 -2.14 4.86 -20.77
CA LEU A 7 -3.01 4.54 -19.63
C LEU A 7 -2.66 3.17 -19.02
N GLY A 8 -2.39 2.17 -19.85
CA GLY A 8 -1.91 0.87 -19.40
C GLY A 8 -0.61 0.96 -18.62
N LEU A 9 0.33 1.80 -19.08
CA LEU A 9 1.57 2.09 -18.35
C LEU A 9 1.27 2.77 -17.00
N ALA A 10 0.39 3.77 -16.97
CA ALA A 10 0.03 4.45 -15.71
C ALA A 10 -0.59 3.48 -14.69
N ILE A 11 -1.46 2.57 -15.14
CA ILE A 11 -2.01 1.51 -14.29
C ILE A 11 -0.90 0.59 -13.76
N ALA A 12 0.00 0.13 -14.64
CA ALA A 12 1.13 -0.72 -14.25
C ALA A 12 2.06 -0.01 -13.24
N LEU A 13 2.34 1.27 -13.43
CA LEU A 13 3.14 2.09 -12.52
C LEU A 13 2.47 2.26 -11.14
N LEU A 14 1.14 2.44 -11.09
CA LEU A 14 0.40 2.53 -9.83
C LEU A 14 0.33 1.18 -9.11
N MET A 15 0.24 0.08 -9.85
CA MET A 15 0.26 -1.27 -9.28
C MET A 15 1.65 -1.67 -8.76
N PHE A 16 2.72 -1.13 -9.33
CA PHE A 16 4.10 -1.55 -9.08
C PHE A 16 4.48 -1.58 -7.60
N PRO A 17 4.25 -0.52 -6.77
CA PRO A 17 4.61 -0.55 -5.35
C PRO A 17 3.90 -1.68 -4.58
N GLN A 18 2.62 -1.92 -4.88
CA GLN A 18 1.84 -2.96 -4.21
C GLN A 18 2.22 -4.37 -4.69
N ILE A 19 2.47 -4.54 -5.99
CA ILE A 19 2.99 -5.80 -6.53
C ILE A 19 4.36 -6.10 -5.93
N ALA A 20 5.23 -5.10 -5.80
CA ALA A 20 6.55 -5.29 -5.22
C ALA A 20 6.47 -5.83 -3.78
N GLN A 21 5.59 -5.26 -2.94
CA GLN A 21 5.38 -5.73 -1.58
C GLN A 21 4.78 -7.14 -1.50
N THR A 22 3.74 -7.39 -2.28
CA THR A 22 3.03 -8.67 -2.23
C THR A 22 3.83 -9.81 -2.86
N LEU A 23 4.64 -9.51 -3.88
CA LEU A 23 5.56 -10.46 -4.51
C LEU A 23 6.74 -10.80 -3.58
N TYR A 24 7.19 -9.83 -2.77
CA TYR A 24 8.25 -10.01 -1.79
C TYR A 24 7.80 -10.80 -0.54
N SER A 25 6.54 -10.68 -0.14
CA SER A 25 5.99 -11.28 1.07
C SER A 25 6.24 -12.80 1.19
N PRO A 26 5.99 -13.65 0.17
CA PRO A 26 6.29 -15.09 0.24
C PRO A 26 7.78 -15.42 0.46
N ALA A 27 8.69 -14.48 0.12
CA ALA A 27 10.13 -14.68 0.27
C ALA A 27 10.62 -14.48 1.71
N LEU A 28 9.80 -13.95 2.63
CA LEU A 28 10.24 -13.61 3.99
C LEU A 28 10.77 -14.81 4.77
N ALA A 29 10.09 -15.96 4.69
CA ALA A 29 10.54 -17.18 5.37
C ALA A 29 11.86 -17.70 4.78
N ASP A 30 12.03 -17.60 3.47
CA ASP A 30 13.27 -17.98 2.78
C ASP A 30 14.44 -17.04 3.10
N ILE A 31 14.18 -15.74 3.18
CA ILE A 31 15.12 -14.70 3.62
C ILE A 31 15.57 -14.95 5.08
N SER A 32 14.62 -15.27 5.98
CA SER A 32 14.91 -15.61 7.36
C SER A 32 15.94 -16.75 7.45
N ARG A 33 15.73 -17.80 6.66
CA ARG A 33 16.66 -18.93 6.59
C ARG A 33 18.01 -18.57 5.94
N ALA A 34 17.96 -17.85 4.81
CA ALA A 34 19.14 -17.52 4.03
C ALA A 34 20.13 -16.60 4.77
N PHE A 35 19.62 -15.69 5.60
CA PHE A 35 20.43 -14.76 6.39
C PHE A 35 20.57 -15.18 7.86
N ALA A 36 20.04 -16.36 8.24
CA ALA A 36 20.06 -16.87 9.63
C ALA A 36 19.51 -15.85 10.65
N VAL A 37 18.43 -15.14 10.28
CA VAL A 37 17.75 -14.16 11.14
C VAL A 37 16.38 -14.67 11.55
N GLY A 38 15.87 -14.18 12.70
CA GLY A 38 14.55 -14.57 13.17
C GLY A 38 13.40 -13.99 12.33
N PRO A 39 12.17 -14.56 12.46
CA PRO A 39 10.98 -14.05 11.78
C PRO A 39 10.71 -12.57 12.04
N GLN A 40 10.99 -12.10 13.26
CA GLN A 40 10.86 -10.69 13.64
C GLN A 40 11.74 -9.78 12.79
N GLN A 41 13.02 -10.15 12.60
CA GLN A 41 13.97 -9.40 11.80
C GLN A 41 13.57 -9.44 10.32
N ALA A 42 13.25 -10.62 9.78
CA ALA A 42 12.82 -10.75 8.39
C ALA A 42 11.57 -9.90 8.10
N ALA A 43 10.57 -9.86 8.99
CA ALA A 43 9.37 -9.05 8.87
C ALA A 43 9.66 -7.53 8.89
N GLN A 44 10.76 -7.09 9.52
CA GLN A 44 11.18 -5.68 9.50
C GLN A 44 11.47 -5.15 8.10
N THR A 45 11.83 -6.00 7.15
CA THR A 45 12.05 -5.59 5.75
C THR A 45 10.82 -4.92 5.13
N LEU A 46 9.61 -5.40 5.47
CA LEU A 46 8.36 -4.74 5.04
C LEU A 46 8.04 -3.50 5.87
N SER A 47 8.41 -3.47 7.14
CA SER A 47 8.18 -2.29 8.00
C SER A 47 9.04 -1.09 7.55
N VAL A 48 10.33 -1.31 7.32
CA VAL A 48 11.24 -0.24 6.82
C VAL A 48 10.85 0.20 5.41
N TYR A 49 10.25 -0.70 4.62
CA TYR A 49 9.69 -0.35 3.32
C TYR A 49 8.64 0.75 3.46
N PHE A 50 7.65 0.63 4.35
CA PHE A 50 6.62 1.65 4.54
C PHE A 50 7.16 2.97 5.05
N LEU A 51 8.12 2.94 5.98
CA LEU A 51 8.77 4.14 6.49
C LEU A 51 9.51 4.89 5.38
N SER A 52 10.31 4.18 4.60
CA SER A 52 11.04 4.78 3.48
C SER A 52 10.12 5.27 2.37
N PHE A 53 9.06 4.51 2.07
CA PHE A 53 8.04 4.89 1.10
C PHE A 53 7.34 6.20 1.48
N ALA A 54 7.06 6.42 2.78
CA ALA A 54 6.49 7.66 3.30
C ALA A 54 7.33 8.89 2.92
N PHE A 55 8.64 8.82 3.15
CA PHE A 55 9.56 9.89 2.75
C PHE A 55 9.64 10.03 1.23
N GLY A 56 9.67 8.89 0.52
CA GLY A 56 9.67 8.86 -0.94
C GLY A 56 8.50 9.61 -1.56
N VAL A 57 7.29 9.45 -1.03
CA VAL A 57 6.08 10.16 -1.52
C VAL A 57 6.27 11.67 -1.49
N VAL A 58 6.81 12.23 -0.41
CA VAL A 58 7.01 13.68 -0.30
C VAL A 58 8.15 14.17 -1.19
N VAL A 59 9.27 13.45 -1.18
CA VAL A 59 10.46 13.84 -1.97
C VAL A 59 10.15 13.78 -3.47
N TRP A 60 9.61 12.65 -3.96
CA TRP A 60 9.27 12.49 -5.37
C TRP A 60 8.12 13.39 -5.80
N GLY A 61 7.14 13.64 -4.92
CA GLY A 61 6.08 14.61 -5.19
C GLY A 61 6.63 16.01 -5.49
N ARG A 62 7.60 16.47 -4.69
CA ARG A 62 8.25 17.78 -4.92
C ARG A 62 9.25 17.74 -6.05
N LEU A 63 9.99 16.66 -6.17
CA LEU A 63 11.01 16.55 -7.21
C LEU A 63 10.36 16.52 -8.59
N CYS A 64 9.23 15.81 -8.77
CA CYS A 64 8.53 15.78 -10.04
C CYS A 64 7.96 17.17 -10.47
N ASP A 65 7.67 18.03 -9.50
CA ASP A 65 7.28 19.42 -9.79
C ASP A 65 8.46 20.27 -10.26
N ARG A 66 9.69 19.94 -9.83
CA ARG A 66 10.90 20.69 -10.19
C ARG A 66 11.55 20.19 -11.46
N ILE A 67 11.79 18.89 -11.59
CA ILE A 67 12.53 18.30 -12.72
C ILE A 67 11.62 17.75 -13.82
N GLY A 68 10.30 17.66 -13.60
CA GLY A 68 9.34 17.07 -14.52
C GLY A 68 8.90 15.68 -14.11
N ARG A 69 7.76 15.25 -14.65
CA ARG A 69 7.12 13.96 -14.27
C ARG A 69 7.93 12.78 -14.83
N ARG A 70 8.32 12.86 -16.09
CA ARG A 70 9.06 11.79 -16.76
C ARG A 70 10.47 11.57 -16.18
N PRO A 71 11.32 12.59 -15.99
CA PRO A 71 12.63 12.41 -15.33
C PRO A 71 12.51 11.86 -13.92
N ALA A 72 11.57 12.35 -13.10
CA ALA A 72 11.35 11.86 -11.75
C ALA A 72 10.97 10.37 -11.75
N MET A 73 10.03 9.96 -12.65
CA MET A 73 9.62 8.56 -12.80
C MET A 73 10.81 7.66 -13.13
N LEU A 74 11.61 8.02 -14.13
CA LEU A 74 12.77 7.26 -14.55
C LEU A 74 13.81 7.15 -13.44
N SER A 75 14.10 8.27 -12.73
CA SER A 75 15.06 8.27 -11.62
C SER A 75 14.61 7.33 -10.49
N GLY A 76 13.33 7.33 -10.11
CA GLY A 76 12.83 6.44 -9.06
C GLY A 76 12.84 4.96 -9.46
N LEU A 77 12.47 4.63 -10.70
CA LEU A 77 12.52 3.25 -11.20
C LEU A 77 13.95 2.74 -11.34
N LEU A 78 14.90 3.57 -11.78
CA LEU A 78 16.32 3.22 -11.84
C LEU A 78 16.92 3.06 -10.44
N LEU A 79 16.52 3.90 -9.47
CA LEU A 79 16.91 3.71 -8.08
C LEU A 79 16.39 2.38 -7.52
N TYR A 80 15.14 2.01 -7.84
CA TYR A 80 14.58 0.70 -7.46
C TYR A 80 15.39 -0.44 -8.09
N ALA A 81 15.75 -0.34 -9.35
CA ALA A 81 16.58 -1.35 -10.05
C ALA A 81 17.97 -1.48 -9.38
N ALA A 82 18.63 -0.36 -9.09
CA ALA A 82 19.92 -0.36 -8.39
C ALA A 82 19.81 -0.98 -6.99
N ALA A 83 18.73 -0.66 -6.25
CA ALA A 83 18.43 -1.28 -4.96
C ALA A 83 18.19 -2.79 -5.07
N SER A 84 17.52 -3.24 -6.13
CA SER A 84 17.31 -4.67 -6.39
C SER A 84 18.63 -5.40 -6.69
N ILE A 85 19.56 -4.78 -7.40
CA ILE A 85 20.91 -5.31 -7.62
C ILE A 85 21.66 -5.41 -6.29
N LEU A 86 21.60 -4.36 -5.45
CA LEU A 86 22.17 -4.38 -4.11
C LEU A 86 21.60 -5.52 -3.26
N ALA A 87 20.27 -5.72 -3.29
CA ALA A 87 19.61 -6.81 -2.59
C ALA A 87 20.06 -8.20 -3.07
N LEU A 88 20.22 -8.39 -4.39
CA LEU A 88 20.70 -9.66 -4.99
C LEU A 88 22.15 -9.99 -4.61
N THR A 89 22.98 -8.96 -4.41
CA THR A 89 24.39 -9.10 -4.05
C THR A 89 24.65 -9.00 -2.54
N ALA A 90 23.60 -8.73 -1.74
CA ALA A 90 23.71 -8.60 -0.29
C ALA A 90 24.21 -9.90 0.34
N ARG A 91 25.25 -9.77 1.19
CA ARG A 91 25.83 -10.87 1.97
C ARG A 91 25.42 -10.83 3.43
N THR A 92 24.93 -9.69 3.90
CA THR A 92 24.43 -9.47 5.27
C THR A 92 22.98 -9.00 5.24
N PHE A 93 22.27 -9.26 6.32
CA PHE A 93 20.88 -8.84 6.45
C PHE A 93 20.75 -7.31 6.48
N GLU A 94 21.70 -6.59 7.06
CA GLU A 94 21.75 -5.13 7.09
C GLU A 94 21.85 -4.54 5.67
N ALA A 95 22.67 -5.16 4.81
CA ALA A 95 22.76 -4.75 3.40
C ALA A 95 21.44 -4.95 2.67
N LEU A 96 20.71 -6.04 2.97
CA LEU A 96 19.38 -6.28 2.45
C LEU A 96 18.38 -5.24 2.97
N LEU A 97 18.42 -4.85 4.25
CA LEU A 97 17.59 -3.80 4.81
C LEU A 97 17.83 -2.45 4.13
N VAL A 98 19.10 -2.08 3.93
CA VAL A 98 19.46 -0.85 3.18
C VAL A 98 18.90 -0.91 1.75
N ALA A 99 19.02 -2.05 1.08
CA ALA A 99 18.46 -2.24 -0.25
C ALA A 99 16.93 -2.07 -0.25
N GLN A 100 16.24 -2.59 0.76
CA GLN A 100 14.77 -2.43 0.90
C GLN A 100 14.36 -0.97 1.15
N VAL A 101 15.13 -0.23 1.95
CA VAL A 101 14.92 1.22 2.15
C VAL A 101 15.02 1.97 0.81
N LEU A 102 16.09 1.72 0.04
CA LEU A 102 16.29 2.36 -1.26
C LEU A 102 15.21 1.95 -2.30
N ALA A 103 14.85 0.66 -2.31
CA ALA A 103 13.80 0.13 -3.17
C ALA A 103 12.45 0.79 -2.88
N ALA A 104 12.07 0.89 -1.60
CA ALA A 104 10.82 1.53 -1.20
C ALA A 104 10.77 3.02 -1.55
N PHE A 105 11.88 3.73 -1.32
CA PHE A 105 12.02 5.12 -1.72
C PHE A 105 11.84 5.27 -3.25
N GLY A 106 12.50 4.41 -4.03
CA GLY A 106 12.35 4.38 -5.48
C GLY A 106 10.91 4.03 -5.94
N ALA A 107 10.28 3.04 -5.30
CA ALA A 107 8.92 2.59 -5.64
C ALA A 107 7.85 3.69 -5.44
N ALA A 108 8.06 4.61 -4.50
CA ALA A 108 7.11 5.67 -4.21
C ALA A 108 6.81 6.56 -5.43
N VAL A 109 7.74 6.65 -6.38
CA VAL A 109 7.53 7.38 -7.64
C VAL A 109 6.35 6.82 -8.44
N GLY A 110 6.18 5.49 -8.46
CA GLY A 110 5.08 4.81 -9.14
C GLY A 110 3.71 5.24 -8.61
N SER A 111 3.60 5.53 -7.33
CA SER A 111 2.37 6.03 -6.73
C SER A 111 2.16 7.52 -6.97
N VAL A 112 3.06 8.37 -6.45
CA VAL A 112 2.83 9.82 -6.38
C VAL A 112 2.93 10.49 -7.75
N VAL A 113 3.94 10.17 -8.55
CA VAL A 113 4.14 10.81 -9.85
C VAL A 113 3.08 10.37 -10.84
N THR A 114 2.67 9.10 -10.80
CA THR A 114 1.60 8.63 -11.69
C THR A 114 0.25 9.28 -11.36
N GLN A 115 -0.10 9.43 -10.08
CA GLN A 115 -1.33 10.14 -9.70
C GLN A 115 -1.30 11.60 -10.16
N THR A 116 -0.14 12.25 -10.09
CA THR A 116 0.05 13.62 -10.59
C THR A 116 -0.14 13.67 -12.11
N LEU A 117 0.50 12.75 -12.85
CA LEU A 117 0.33 12.62 -14.30
C LEU A 117 -1.13 12.44 -14.73
N LEU A 118 -1.88 11.60 -14.00
CA LEU A 118 -3.29 11.37 -14.28
C LEU A 118 -4.11 12.65 -14.07
N ARG A 119 -3.84 13.39 -13.00
CA ARG A 119 -4.52 14.67 -12.71
C ARG A 119 -4.12 15.80 -13.66
N ASP A 120 -2.89 15.77 -14.19
CA ASP A 120 -2.44 16.73 -15.20
C ASP A 120 -3.17 16.55 -16.56
N ARG A 121 -3.67 15.32 -16.83
CA ARG A 121 -4.23 14.95 -18.14
C ARG A 121 -5.74 14.73 -18.16
N PHE A 122 -6.31 14.35 -17.04
CA PHE A 122 -7.74 14.02 -16.91
C PHE A 122 -8.39 14.90 -15.84
N SER A 123 -9.65 15.24 -16.02
CA SER A 123 -10.42 16.02 -15.05
C SER A 123 -11.85 15.51 -14.96
N GLY A 124 -12.56 15.90 -13.90
CA GLY A 124 -14.00 15.60 -13.74
C GLY A 124 -14.34 14.11 -13.85
N ALA A 125 -15.34 13.79 -14.65
CA ALA A 125 -15.86 12.42 -14.82
C ALA A 125 -14.82 11.47 -15.48
N GLU A 126 -13.98 11.96 -16.39
CA GLU A 126 -12.97 11.15 -17.05
C GLU A 126 -11.89 10.70 -16.03
N LEU A 127 -11.44 11.61 -15.17
CA LEU A 127 -10.51 11.27 -14.09
C LEU A 127 -11.09 10.22 -13.14
N ALA A 128 -12.38 10.35 -12.79
CA ALA A 128 -13.08 9.38 -11.94
C ALA A 128 -13.15 7.98 -12.59
N GLN A 129 -13.39 7.90 -13.90
CA GLN A 129 -13.37 6.63 -14.64
C GLN A 129 -11.97 6.00 -14.63
N VAL A 130 -10.92 6.78 -14.87
CA VAL A 130 -9.53 6.31 -14.83
C VAL A 130 -9.19 5.77 -13.45
N PHE A 131 -9.50 6.51 -12.37
CA PHE A 131 -9.26 6.02 -11.00
C PHE A 131 -10.10 4.79 -10.64
N SER A 132 -11.28 4.62 -11.23
CA SER A 132 -12.06 3.39 -11.07
C SER A 132 -11.34 2.17 -11.67
N LEU A 133 -10.75 2.30 -12.87
CA LEU A 133 -9.93 1.24 -13.48
C LEU A 133 -8.69 0.93 -12.65
N VAL A 134 -8.01 1.97 -12.16
CA VAL A 134 -6.87 1.83 -11.24
C VAL A 134 -7.27 1.06 -9.98
N GLY A 135 -8.44 1.37 -9.40
CA GLY A 135 -8.96 0.68 -8.21
C GLY A 135 -9.16 -0.82 -8.43
N ILE A 136 -9.69 -1.21 -9.60
CA ILE A 136 -9.84 -2.62 -9.98
C ILE A 136 -8.46 -3.30 -10.11
N ALA A 137 -7.51 -2.64 -10.76
CA ALA A 137 -6.16 -3.16 -10.95
C ALA A 137 -5.41 -3.33 -9.60
N LEU A 138 -5.53 -2.34 -8.71
CA LEU A 138 -4.96 -2.41 -7.36
C LEU A 138 -5.59 -3.54 -6.53
N ALA A 139 -6.89 -3.80 -6.67
CA ALA A 139 -7.55 -4.92 -5.98
C ALA A 139 -7.03 -6.30 -6.45
N ALA A 140 -6.58 -6.41 -7.70
CA ALA A 140 -5.98 -7.63 -8.25
C ALA A 140 -4.50 -7.81 -7.84
N SER A 141 -3.81 -6.74 -7.44
CA SER A 141 -2.37 -6.77 -7.16
C SER A 141 -1.95 -7.80 -6.10
N PRO A 142 -2.69 -8.01 -4.98
CA PRO A 142 -2.35 -9.04 -4.00
C PRO A 142 -2.40 -10.46 -4.56
N ALA A 143 -3.40 -10.76 -5.41
CA ALA A 143 -3.47 -12.08 -6.05
C ALA A 143 -2.27 -12.33 -6.96
N ILE A 144 -1.94 -11.35 -7.81
CA ILE A 144 -0.80 -11.42 -8.72
C ILE A 144 0.52 -11.54 -7.94
N GLY A 145 0.70 -10.69 -6.93
CA GLY A 145 1.94 -10.63 -6.16
C GLY A 145 2.17 -11.86 -5.29
N LEU A 146 1.20 -12.26 -4.47
CA LEU A 146 1.37 -13.41 -3.57
C LEU A 146 1.51 -14.73 -4.34
N PHE A 147 0.67 -14.94 -5.35
CA PHE A 147 0.77 -16.15 -6.18
C PHE A 147 2.07 -16.19 -6.99
N GLY A 148 2.43 -15.09 -7.65
CA GLY A 148 3.67 -14.97 -8.41
C GLY A 148 4.89 -15.08 -7.52
N GLY A 149 4.90 -14.42 -6.35
CA GLY A 149 5.97 -14.50 -5.38
C GLY A 149 6.18 -15.91 -4.83
N ALA A 150 5.10 -16.61 -4.44
CA ALA A 150 5.17 -17.98 -3.96
C ALA A 150 5.72 -18.94 -5.04
N SER A 151 5.30 -18.75 -6.30
CA SER A 151 5.80 -19.55 -7.43
C SER A 151 7.28 -19.30 -7.68
N LEU A 152 7.73 -18.05 -7.63
CA LEU A 152 9.14 -17.68 -7.77
C LEU A 152 10.01 -18.22 -6.64
N VAL A 153 9.56 -18.11 -5.39
CA VAL A 153 10.28 -18.64 -4.23
C VAL A 153 10.47 -20.15 -4.38
N GLN A 154 9.42 -20.86 -4.80
CA GLN A 154 9.52 -22.32 -4.97
C GLN A 154 10.51 -22.74 -6.04
N SER A 155 10.63 -21.98 -7.15
CA SER A 155 11.47 -22.35 -8.29
C SER A 155 12.89 -21.81 -8.17
N PHE A 156 13.07 -20.63 -7.57
CA PHE A 156 14.33 -19.88 -7.61
C PHE A 156 14.70 -19.26 -6.24
N GLY A 157 13.97 -19.58 -5.16
CA GLY A 157 14.19 -18.99 -3.84
C GLY A 157 13.89 -17.47 -3.82
N TYR A 158 14.26 -16.82 -2.70
CA TYR A 158 14.10 -15.37 -2.55
C TYR A 158 14.82 -14.55 -3.63
N ARG A 159 15.94 -15.07 -4.16
CA ARG A 159 16.70 -14.42 -5.24
C ARG A 159 15.90 -14.33 -6.54
N GLY A 160 15.05 -15.32 -6.82
CA GLY A 160 14.14 -15.28 -7.97
C GLY A 160 13.13 -14.14 -7.87
N VAL A 161 12.62 -13.88 -6.66
CA VAL A 161 11.73 -12.73 -6.40
C VAL A 161 12.46 -11.41 -6.62
N LEU A 162 13.66 -11.24 -6.07
CA LEU A 162 14.47 -10.03 -6.25
C LEU A 162 14.85 -9.80 -7.71
N GLY A 163 15.19 -10.88 -8.44
CA GLY A 163 15.47 -10.82 -9.88
C GLY A 163 14.24 -10.41 -10.71
N CYS A 164 13.07 -10.95 -10.37
CA CYS A 164 11.81 -10.57 -11.01
C CYS A 164 11.48 -9.07 -10.76
N LEU A 165 11.68 -8.59 -9.54
CA LEU A 165 11.49 -7.17 -9.20
C LEU A 165 12.47 -6.25 -9.94
N LEU A 166 13.73 -6.68 -10.10
CA LEU A 166 14.70 -5.98 -10.94
C LEU A 166 14.22 -5.88 -12.39
N LEU A 167 13.83 -7.01 -12.99
CA LEU A 167 13.36 -7.05 -14.38
C LEU A 167 12.08 -6.23 -14.56
N LEU A 168 11.15 -6.29 -13.59
CA LEU A 168 9.92 -5.49 -13.62
C LEU A 168 10.22 -3.99 -13.58
N SER A 169 11.12 -3.56 -12.69
CA SER A 169 11.49 -2.14 -12.57
C SER A 169 12.20 -1.63 -13.83
N LEU A 170 13.11 -2.41 -14.40
CA LEU A 170 13.80 -2.08 -15.66
C LEU A 170 12.82 -2.06 -16.85
N GLY A 171 11.90 -3.02 -16.90
CA GLY A 171 10.85 -3.07 -17.93
C GLY A 171 9.92 -1.86 -17.86
N LEU A 172 9.50 -1.46 -16.64
CA LEU A 172 8.71 -0.24 -16.42
C LEU A 172 9.52 1.03 -16.75
N ALA A 173 10.81 1.08 -16.42
CA ALA A 173 11.68 2.18 -16.77
C ALA A 173 11.82 2.32 -18.31
N LEU A 174 12.05 1.22 -19.01
CA LEU A 174 12.14 1.20 -20.48
C LEU A 174 10.80 1.60 -21.13
N TRP A 175 9.69 1.10 -20.62
CA TRP A 175 8.36 1.47 -21.11
C TRP A 175 8.06 2.94 -20.83
N SER A 176 8.38 3.45 -19.62
CA SER A 176 8.25 4.86 -19.26
C SER A 176 9.13 5.77 -20.13
N TRP A 177 10.36 5.36 -20.40
CA TRP A 177 11.27 6.10 -21.29
C TRP A 177 10.69 6.25 -22.70
N ARG A 178 10.00 5.23 -23.22
CA ARG A 178 9.42 5.27 -24.57
C ARG A 178 8.05 5.94 -24.66
N ALA A 179 7.20 5.77 -23.65
CA ALA A 179 5.77 6.07 -23.76
C ALA A 179 5.26 7.11 -22.77
N LEU A 180 6.00 7.43 -21.69
CA LEU A 180 5.52 8.37 -20.68
C LEU A 180 5.65 9.81 -21.19
N PRO A 181 4.55 10.59 -21.31
CA PRO A 181 4.61 11.98 -21.70
C PRO A 181 5.15 12.85 -20.56
N GLU A 182 5.83 13.94 -20.89
CA GLU A 182 6.06 15.02 -19.92
C GLU A 182 4.80 15.88 -19.83
N THR A 183 4.31 16.09 -18.59
CA THR A 183 3.06 16.85 -18.36
C THR A 183 3.24 18.02 -17.40
N ARG A 184 4.48 18.36 -17.03
CA ARG A 184 4.75 19.44 -16.10
C ARG A 184 4.14 20.76 -16.59
N PRO A 185 3.26 21.41 -15.79
CA PRO A 185 2.76 22.75 -16.10
C PRO A 185 3.88 23.80 -16.05
N LEU A 186 3.79 24.81 -16.90
CA LEU A 186 4.78 25.90 -16.91
C LEU A 186 4.74 26.77 -15.65
N HIS A 187 3.56 26.87 -15.02
CA HIS A 187 3.35 27.66 -13.80
C HIS A 187 2.69 26.78 -12.75
N LEU A 188 3.40 26.47 -11.69
CA LEU A 188 2.90 25.78 -10.51
C LEU A 188 2.74 26.78 -9.37
N ALA A 189 1.51 26.99 -8.93
CA ALA A 189 1.24 27.68 -7.67
C ALA A 189 1.54 26.68 -6.53
N THR A 190 2.64 26.87 -5.81
CA THR A 190 3.00 26.04 -4.66
C THR A 190 2.46 26.68 -3.38
N ALA A 191 1.49 26.02 -2.75
CA ALA A 191 1.10 26.39 -1.39
C ALA A 191 2.27 26.19 -0.42
N GLY A 192 2.41 27.07 0.57
CA GLY A 192 3.48 26.97 1.58
C GLY A 192 3.41 25.64 2.34
N LEU A 193 4.50 24.85 2.29
CA LEU A 193 4.54 23.55 2.93
C LEU A 193 4.39 23.65 4.44
N PHE A 194 5.16 24.56 5.07
CA PHE A 194 5.17 24.70 6.52
C PHE A 194 3.82 25.16 7.06
N GLU A 195 3.16 26.09 6.37
CA GLU A 195 1.83 26.55 6.73
C GLU A 195 0.81 25.43 6.65
N THR A 196 0.85 24.65 5.54
CA THR A 196 -0.05 23.51 5.36
C THR A 196 0.22 22.44 6.41
N LEU A 197 1.48 22.09 6.68
CA LEU A 197 1.87 21.12 7.69
C LEU A 197 1.38 21.55 9.08
N TRP A 198 1.59 22.81 9.44
CA TRP A 198 1.17 23.33 10.75
C TRP A 198 -0.35 23.29 10.94
N ARG A 199 -1.10 23.64 9.90
CA ARG A 199 -2.56 23.51 9.89
C ARG A 199 -3.00 22.05 10.05
N MET A 200 -2.36 21.12 9.32
CA MET A 200 -2.68 19.70 9.36
C MET A 200 -2.35 19.06 10.73
N LEU A 201 -1.25 19.45 11.37
CA LEU A 201 -0.87 18.93 12.69
C LEU A 201 -1.87 19.30 13.80
N ARG A 202 -2.65 20.37 13.61
CA ARG A 202 -3.69 20.84 14.55
C ARG A 202 -5.10 20.37 14.18
N ASP A 203 -5.26 19.67 13.07
CA ASP A 203 -6.56 19.20 12.58
C ASP A 203 -6.85 17.78 13.09
N LEU A 204 -7.68 17.67 14.12
CA LEU A 204 -8.07 16.40 14.73
C LEU A 204 -8.83 15.48 13.75
N ASP A 205 -9.65 16.04 12.86
CA ASP A 205 -10.37 15.25 11.84
C ASP A 205 -9.41 14.65 10.81
N LEU A 206 -8.33 15.37 10.49
CA LEU A 206 -7.27 14.86 9.65
C LEU A 206 -6.51 13.71 10.34
N TRP A 207 -6.14 13.88 11.60
CA TRP A 207 -5.49 12.82 12.40
C TRP A 207 -6.36 11.59 12.52
N ARG A 208 -7.65 11.75 12.79
CA ARG A 208 -8.63 10.66 12.81
C ARG A 208 -8.66 9.92 11.45
N SER A 209 -8.68 10.67 10.36
CA SER A 209 -8.66 10.09 9.01
C SER A 209 -7.35 9.35 8.72
N ALA A 210 -6.19 9.92 9.10
CA ALA A 210 -4.89 9.30 8.94
C ALA A 210 -4.76 8.00 9.77
N LEU A 211 -5.23 8.01 11.01
CA LEU A 211 -5.26 6.84 11.88
C LEU A 211 -6.19 5.76 11.34
N LEU A 212 -7.38 6.11 10.83
CA LEU A 212 -8.27 5.15 10.16
C LEU A 212 -7.61 4.52 8.94
N VAL A 213 -6.96 5.31 8.06
CA VAL A 213 -6.20 4.77 6.94
C VAL A 213 -5.11 3.84 7.44
N ALA A 214 -4.37 4.25 8.47
CA ALA A 214 -3.26 3.46 9.02
C ALA A 214 -3.74 2.12 9.58
N VAL A 215 -4.75 2.08 10.44
CA VAL A 215 -5.17 0.83 11.09
C VAL A 215 -5.73 -0.19 10.10
N PHE A 216 -6.49 0.24 9.09
CA PHE A 216 -6.96 -0.68 8.05
C PHE A 216 -5.83 -1.20 7.17
N ASN A 217 -4.81 -0.37 6.89
CA ASN A 217 -3.64 -0.81 6.13
C ASN A 217 -2.74 -1.71 6.97
N ILE A 218 -2.49 -1.39 8.25
CA ILE A 218 -1.72 -2.26 9.18
C ILE A 218 -2.38 -3.63 9.26
N ALA A 219 -3.71 -3.69 9.41
CA ALA A 219 -4.46 -4.94 9.44
C ALA A 219 -4.23 -5.78 8.17
N LEU A 220 -4.24 -5.17 6.98
CA LEU A 220 -3.99 -5.86 5.72
C LEU A 220 -2.51 -6.27 5.58
N PHE A 221 -1.59 -5.34 5.80
CA PHE A 221 -0.16 -5.56 5.55
C PHE A 221 0.51 -6.45 6.60
N SER A 222 -0.03 -6.51 7.84
CA SER A 222 0.43 -7.47 8.84
C SER A 222 0.20 -8.92 8.39
N TYR A 223 -0.86 -9.19 7.64
CA TYR A 223 -1.02 -10.49 7.01
C TYR A 223 0.14 -10.80 6.04
N TYR A 224 0.50 -9.87 5.16
CA TYR A 224 1.62 -10.07 4.22
C TYR A 224 2.96 -10.25 4.93
N SER A 225 3.13 -9.68 6.11
CA SER A 225 4.36 -9.76 6.89
C SER A 225 4.46 -11.02 7.75
N LEU A 226 3.35 -11.47 8.34
CA LEU A 226 3.35 -12.52 9.37
C LEU A 226 2.81 -13.86 8.87
N ALA A 227 1.89 -13.86 7.90
CA ALA A 227 1.29 -15.11 7.43
C ALA A 227 2.28 -16.08 6.78
N PRO A 228 3.35 -15.69 6.06
CA PRO A 228 4.34 -16.65 5.57
C PRO A 228 4.88 -17.55 6.68
N PHE A 229 5.20 -16.99 7.84
CA PHE A 229 5.68 -17.72 9.01
C PHE A 229 4.58 -18.54 9.70
N MET A 230 3.32 -18.06 9.67
CA MET A 230 2.17 -18.82 10.17
C MET A 230 1.93 -20.07 9.32
N PHE A 231 1.96 -19.95 7.99
CA PHE A 231 1.81 -21.09 7.09
C PHE A 231 2.94 -22.12 7.30
N GLU A 232 4.19 -21.66 7.46
CA GLU A 232 5.33 -22.53 7.75
C GLU A 232 5.15 -23.25 9.10
N ARG A 233 4.72 -22.54 10.15
CA ARG A 233 4.43 -23.13 11.48
C ARG A 233 3.32 -24.19 11.44
N LEU A 234 2.32 -24.01 10.58
CA LEU A 234 1.25 -24.96 10.36
C LEU A 234 1.65 -26.13 9.44
N GLY A 235 2.91 -26.21 8.99
CA GLY A 235 3.40 -27.23 8.06
C GLY A 235 2.82 -27.10 6.64
N LEU A 236 2.27 -25.94 6.29
CA LEU A 236 1.64 -25.68 5.00
C LEU A 236 2.68 -25.16 4.00
N SER A 237 2.48 -25.53 2.72
CA SER A 237 3.38 -25.09 1.65
C SER A 237 3.25 -23.59 1.36
N GLY A 238 4.34 -22.95 0.92
CA GLY A 238 4.32 -21.56 0.46
C GLY A 238 3.34 -21.32 -0.71
N ARG A 239 3.00 -22.37 -1.48
CA ARG A 239 1.94 -22.28 -2.51
C ARG A 239 0.57 -21.99 -1.91
N MET A 240 0.22 -22.60 -0.79
CA MET A 240 -1.06 -22.35 -0.11
C MET A 240 -1.14 -20.89 0.36
N PHE A 241 -0.03 -20.34 0.85
CA PHE A 241 0.05 -18.91 1.14
C PHE A 241 -0.15 -18.08 -0.14
N GLY A 242 0.46 -18.45 -1.26
CA GLY A 242 0.25 -17.79 -2.57
C GLY A 242 -1.22 -17.80 -3.01
N TYR A 243 -1.92 -18.92 -2.86
CA TYR A 243 -3.37 -19.01 -3.18
C TYR A 243 -4.23 -18.13 -2.28
N SER A 244 -3.84 -17.89 -1.03
CA SER A 244 -4.58 -16.98 -0.15
C SER A 244 -4.69 -15.57 -0.72
N GLY A 245 -3.75 -15.15 -1.56
CA GLY A 245 -3.79 -13.86 -2.26
C GLY A 245 -5.02 -13.70 -3.15
N VAL A 246 -5.50 -14.78 -3.77
CA VAL A 246 -6.75 -14.75 -4.57
C VAL A 246 -7.95 -14.53 -3.65
N ILE A 247 -7.97 -15.20 -2.49
CA ILE A 247 -9.02 -15.05 -1.48
C ILE A 247 -9.07 -13.58 -1.00
N LEU A 248 -7.90 -13.01 -0.69
CA LEU A 248 -7.79 -11.62 -0.23
C LEU A 248 -8.24 -10.62 -1.31
N ALA A 249 -7.85 -10.84 -2.56
CA ALA A 249 -8.26 -9.99 -3.67
C ALA A 249 -9.78 -10.04 -3.88
N LEU A 250 -10.40 -11.22 -3.82
CA LEU A 250 -11.86 -11.39 -3.88
C LEU A 250 -12.56 -10.68 -2.72
N GLY A 251 -12.04 -10.83 -1.49
CA GLY A 251 -12.58 -10.17 -0.30
C GLY A 251 -12.53 -8.64 -0.40
N SER A 252 -11.39 -8.09 -0.83
CA SER A 252 -11.24 -6.64 -1.03
C SER A 252 -12.14 -6.12 -2.16
N GLY A 253 -12.21 -6.84 -3.28
CA GLY A 253 -13.11 -6.51 -4.40
C GLY A 253 -14.58 -6.55 -3.99
N LEU A 254 -15.00 -7.57 -3.23
CA LEU A 254 -16.34 -7.66 -2.67
C LEU A 254 -16.63 -6.50 -1.73
N GLY A 255 -15.70 -6.13 -0.86
CA GLY A 255 -15.81 -4.97 0.02
C GLY A 255 -16.05 -3.67 -0.76
N ALA A 256 -15.28 -3.43 -1.81
CA ALA A 256 -15.44 -2.27 -2.67
C ALA A 256 -16.79 -2.27 -3.40
N TRP A 257 -17.24 -3.44 -3.88
CA TRP A 257 -18.54 -3.60 -4.54
C TRP A 257 -19.71 -3.35 -3.57
N VAL A 258 -19.66 -3.93 -2.37
CA VAL A 258 -20.66 -3.72 -1.31
C VAL A 258 -20.71 -2.25 -0.94
N ASN A 259 -19.56 -1.61 -0.75
CA ASN A 259 -19.45 -0.18 -0.47
C ASN A 259 -20.18 0.67 -1.53
N LYS A 260 -19.87 0.44 -2.82
CA LYS A 260 -20.51 1.15 -3.93
C LYS A 260 -22.02 0.95 -3.94
N ARG A 261 -22.50 -0.28 -3.69
CA ARG A 261 -23.93 -0.61 -3.67
C ARG A 261 -24.66 0.08 -2.50
N LEU A 262 -24.03 0.11 -1.31
CA LEU A 262 -24.62 0.71 -0.13
C LEU A 262 -24.65 2.24 -0.20
N LEU A 263 -23.61 2.88 -0.76
CA LEU A 263 -23.61 4.32 -1.06
C LEU A 263 -24.73 4.70 -2.02
N ARG A 264 -24.97 3.89 -3.07
CA ARG A 264 -26.10 4.10 -3.99
C ARG A 264 -27.49 3.95 -3.33
N ARG A 265 -27.56 3.24 -2.22
CA ARG A 265 -28.78 3.10 -1.39
C ARG A 265 -28.94 4.21 -0.35
N GLY A 266 -28.07 5.22 -0.38
CA GLY A 266 -28.15 6.40 0.51
C GLY A 266 -27.47 6.22 1.87
N LEU A 267 -26.69 5.15 2.09
CA LEU A 267 -25.91 5.06 3.32
C LEU A 267 -24.76 6.07 3.29
N THR A 268 -24.53 6.71 4.42
CA THR A 268 -23.44 7.69 4.55
C THR A 268 -22.07 7.00 4.71
N SER A 269 -21.00 7.66 4.23
CA SER A 269 -19.63 7.18 4.40
C SER A 269 -19.29 6.89 5.86
N ALA A 270 -19.78 7.70 6.81
CA ALA A 270 -19.57 7.47 8.24
C ALA A 270 -20.20 6.15 8.74
N ARG A 271 -21.40 5.80 8.26
CA ARG A 271 -22.02 4.51 8.60
C ARG A 271 -21.23 3.34 8.01
N LEU A 272 -20.74 3.49 6.76
CA LEU A 272 -19.98 2.45 6.09
C LEU A 272 -18.61 2.21 6.76
N ILE A 273 -17.94 3.26 7.24
CA ILE A 273 -16.70 3.13 8.02
C ILE A 273 -16.97 2.37 9.33
N ARG A 274 -18.10 2.62 10.03
CA ARG A 274 -18.47 1.88 11.25
C ARG A 274 -18.73 0.40 10.96
N VAL A 275 -19.48 0.09 9.89
CA VAL A 275 -19.73 -1.31 9.47
C VAL A 275 -18.42 -2.00 9.10
N ALA A 276 -17.52 -1.31 8.37
CA ALA A 276 -16.20 -1.82 8.04
C ALA A 276 -15.37 -2.09 9.31
N ALA A 277 -15.36 -1.17 10.28
CA ALA A 277 -14.63 -1.35 11.53
C ALA A 277 -15.15 -2.56 12.34
N LEU A 278 -16.48 -2.74 12.42
CA LEU A 278 -17.08 -3.93 13.03
C LEU A 278 -16.70 -5.21 12.29
N SER A 279 -16.73 -5.20 10.95
CA SER A 279 -16.29 -6.35 10.13
C SER A 279 -14.81 -6.67 10.37
N GLY A 280 -13.95 -5.64 10.41
CA GLY A 280 -12.52 -5.80 10.68
C GLY A 280 -12.24 -6.37 12.06
N LEU A 281 -12.94 -5.89 13.09
CA LEU A 281 -12.83 -6.41 14.45
C LEU A 281 -13.31 -7.86 14.53
N SER A 282 -14.46 -8.20 13.94
CA SER A 282 -14.98 -9.57 13.90
C SER A 282 -14.00 -10.50 13.16
N GLY A 283 -13.40 -10.03 12.05
CA GLY A 283 -12.34 -10.76 11.36
C GLY A 283 -11.11 -10.96 12.23
N GLY A 284 -10.69 -9.94 12.98
CA GLY A 284 -9.58 -10.02 13.94
C GLY A 284 -9.83 -11.06 15.04
N VAL A 285 -11.03 -11.08 15.63
CA VAL A 285 -11.46 -12.13 16.59
C VAL A 285 -11.39 -13.50 15.93
N GLY A 286 -11.93 -13.65 14.71
CA GLY A 286 -11.88 -14.92 13.99
C GLY A 286 -10.46 -15.40 13.71
N VAL A 287 -9.57 -14.52 13.29
CA VAL A 287 -8.15 -14.87 13.09
C VAL A 287 -7.47 -15.26 14.39
N TRP A 288 -7.74 -14.55 15.50
CA TRP A 288 -7.18 -14.87 16.81
C TRP A 288 -7.63 -16.26 17.31
N LEU A 289 -8.90 -16.60 17.11
CA LEU A 289 -9.45 -17.91 17.52
C LEU A 289 -8.99 -19.07 16.62
N LEU A 290 -8.72 -18.80 15.34
CA LEU A 290 -8.41 -19.79 14.32
C LEU A 290 -6.92 -19.83 13.93
N GLN A 291 -6.04 -19.12 14.65
CA GLN A 291 -4.62 -18.93 14.28
C GLN A 291 -3.82 -20.23 14.16
N ASP A 292 -4.27 -21.31 14.81
CA ASP A 292 -3.65 -22.63 14.77
C ASP A 292 -4.29 -23.56 13.71
N SER A 293 -5.12 -23.00 12.82
CA SER A 293 -5.76 -23.70 11.70
C SER A 293 -5.71 -22.84 10.44
N VAL A 294 -5.60 -23.46 9.27
CA VAL A 294 -5.68 -22.77 7.96
C VAL A 294 -6.97 -21.95 7.79
N LEU A 295 -7.99 -22.24 8.57
CA LEU A 295 -9.27 -21.52 8.55
C LEU A 295 -9.15 -20.05 8.95
N PHE A 296 -8.04 -19.61 9.58
CA PHE A 296 -7.80 -18.19 9.85
C PHE A 296 -7.83 -17.33 8.56
N VAL A 297 -7.51 -17.91 7.39
CA VAL A 297 -7.61 -17.25 6.09
C VAL A 297 -9.05 -16.88 5.74
N LEU A 298 -10.02 -17.68 6.14
CA LEU A 298 -11.44 -17.36 5.93
C LEU A 298 -11.88 -16.18 6.81
N ALA A 299 -11.41 -16.14 8.06
CA ALA A 299 -11.67 -15.00 8.94
C ALA A 299 -11.01 -13.71 8.39
N MET A 300 -9.86 -13.83 7.72
CA MET A 300 -9.19 -12.72 7.06
C MET A 300 -10.03 -12.08 5.94
N LEU A 301 -10.98 -12.81 5.34
CA LEU A 301 -11.94 -12.24 4.38
C LEU A 301 -12.71 -11.05 4.96
N LEU A 302 -13.11 -11.09 6.24
CA LEU A 302 -13.81 -9.99 6.90
C LEU A 302 -12.90 -8.76 7.05
N VAL A 303 -11.61 -8.98 7.30
CA VAL A 303 -10.61 -7.90 7.42
C VAL A 303 -10.40 -7.20 6.07
N VAL A 304 -10.23 -7.98 5.00
CA VAL A 304 -10.01 -7.39 3.66
C VAL A 304 -11.27 -6.78 3.06
N LEU A 305 -12.44 -7.33 3.38
CA LEU A 305 -13.73 -6.72 3.07
C LEU A 305 -13.85 -5.35 3.76
N ALA A 306 -13.50 -5.28 5.05
CA ALA A 306 -13.47 -4.03 5.82
C ALA A 306 -12.54 -3.00 5.16
N PHE A 307 -11.33 -3.41 4.74
CA PHE A 307 -10.39 -2.57 4.02
C PHE A 307 -11.01 -2.01 2.73
N GLY A 308 -11.61 -2.86 1.90
CA GLY A 308 -12.25 -2.47 0.64
C GLY A 308 -13.41 -1.51 0.81
N MET A 309 -14.12 -1.57 1.95
CA MET A 309 -15.20 -0.63 2.30
C MET A 309 -14.67 0.67 2.91
N ALA A 310 -13.73 0.61 3.85
CA ALA A 310 -13.30 1.75 4.64
C ALA A 310 -12.44 2.73 3.84
N ILE A 311 -11.42 2.24 3.14
CA ILE A 311 -10.39 3.08 2.52
C ILE A 311 -10.96 4.11 1.54
N PRO A 312 -11.85 3.75 0.59
CA PRO A 312 -12.43 4.74 -0.32
C PRO A 312 -13.22 5.84 0.40
N ASN A 313 -13.93 5.50 1.47
CA ASN A 313 -14.74 6.44 2.25
C ASN A 313 -13.87 7.40 3.08
N VAL A 314 -12.80 6.88 3.70
CA VAL A 314 -11.89 7.71 4.49
C VAL A 314 -11.10 8.66 3.59
N LEU A 315 -10.47 8.13 2.53
CA LEU A 315 -9.66 8.95 1.60
C LEU A 315 -10.52 9.98 0.86
N GLY A 316 -11.74 9.62 0.47
CA GLY A 316 -12.66 10.52 -0.23
C GLY A 316 -13.09 11.74 0.59
N SER A 317 -12.98 11.66 1.92
CA SER A 317 -13.42 12.73 2.83
C SER A 317 -12.29 13.36 3.65
N ALA A 318 -11.08 12.79 3.64
CA ALA A 318 -9.99 13.21 4.52
C ALA A 318 -9.51 14.65 4.27
N LEU A 319 -9.51 15.09 3.01
CA LEU A 319 -8.98 16.40 2.60
C LEU A 319 -10.07 17.41 2.19
N SER A 320 -11.31 17.23 2.63
CA SER A 320 -12.42 18.12 2.30
C SER A 320 -12.17 19.58 2.68
N ASN A 321 -11.42 19.82 3.78
CA ASN A 321 -11.08 21.15 4.29
C ASN A 321 -9.80 21.77 3.65
N TYR A 322 -9.20 21.10 2.66
CA TYR A 322 -7.92 21.48 2.04
C TYR A 322 -8.04 21.67 0.52
N GLY A 323 -9.23 22.03 0.03
CA GLY A 323 -9.51 22.23 -1.39
C GLY A 323 -8.60 23.22 -2.10
N ASP A 324 -8.18 24.29 -1.36
CA ASP A 324 -7.28 25.35 -1.81
C ASP A 324 -5.82 24.87 -2.02
N ARG A 325 -5.43 23.73 -1.44
CA ARG A 325 -4.05 23.23 -1.43
C ARG A 325 -3.95 21.69 -1.52
N LEU A 326 -4.86 21.05 -2.26
CA LEU A 326 -5.02 19.60 -2.34
C LEU A 326 -3.72 18.83 -2.66
N GLY A 327 -2.86 19.33 -3.52
CA GLY A 327 -1.60 18.66 -3.88
C GLY A 327 -0.64 18.57 -2.70
N THR A 328 -0.37 19.69 -2.03
CA THR A 328 0.52 19.76 -0.85
C THR A 328 -0.08 18.99 0.33
N ALA A 329 -1.38 19.18 0.59
CA ALA A 329 -2.08 18.48 1.66
C ALA A 329 -2.14 16.97 1.40
N GLY A 330 -2.35 16.53 0.17
CA GLY A 330 -2.35 15.11 -0.21
C GLY A 330 -1.00 14.44 0.02
N ALA A 331 0.10 15.11 -0.34
CA ALA A 331 1.44 14.59 -0.10
C ALA A 331 1.76 14.48 1.40
N LEU A 332 1.42 15.51 2.19
CA LEU A 332 1.62 15.51 3.65
C LEU A 332 0.71 14.49 4.35
N PHE A 333 -0.52 14.35 3.91
CA PHE A 333 -1.44 13.33 4.41
C PHE A 333 -0.92 11.91 4.12
N GLY A 334 -0.39 11.71 2.90
CA GLY A 334 0.30 10.49 2.52
C GLY A 334 1.49 10.18 3.44
N LEU A 335 2.36 11.16 3.66
CA LEU A 335 3.48 11.02 4.61
C LEU A 335 2.98 10.58 5.98
N LEU A 336 1.96 11.26 6.52
CA LEU A 336 1.46 11.00 7.85
C LEU A 336 0.94 9.56 8.02
N TYR A 337 0.02 9.12 7.14
CA TYR A 337 -0.52 7.78 7.30
C TYR A 337 0.50 6.67 6.95
N TYR A 338 1.43 6.89 6.01
CA TYR A 338 2.49 5.90 5.75
C TYR A 338 3.50 5.79 6.88
N LEU A 339 3.81 6.88 7.59
CA LEU A 339 4.62 6.83 8.81
C LEU A 339 3.89 6.03 9.90
N LEU A 340 2.60 6.27 10.10
CA LEU A 340 1.78 5.52 11.05
C LEU A 340 1.71 4.02 10.68
N ILE A 341 1.56 3.70 9.38
CA ILE A 341 1.62 2.31 8.89
C ILE A 341 2.99 1.71 9.20
N GLY A 342 4.08 2.39 8.88
CA GLY A 342 5.43 1.89 9.12
C GLY A 342 5.70 1.59 10.59
N VAL A 343 5.32 2.50 11.49
CA VAL A 343 5.41 2.27 12.95
C VAL A 343 4.54 1.09 13.40
N GLY A 344 3.29 1.03 12.94
CA GLY A 344 2.40 -0.08 13.26
C GLY A 344 2.90 -1.42 12.73
N MET A 345 3.52 -1.44 11.56
CA MET A 345 4.14 -2.63 10.99
C MET A 345 5.40 -3.08 11.76
N LEU A 346 6.19 -2.12 12.33
CA LEU A 346 7.28 -2.47 13.24
C LEU A 346 6.76 -3.17 14.50
N LEU A 347 5.68 -2.66 15.08
CA LEU A 347 5.04 -3.27 16.26
C LEU A 347 4.46 -4.66 15.91
N ALA A 348 3.82 -4.82 14.76
CA ALA A 348 3.33 -6.10 14.28
C ALA A 348 4.48 -7.11 14.05
N ALA A 349 5.59 -6.67 13.42
CA ALA A 349 6.77 -7.49 13.22
C ALA A 349 7.42 -7.90 14.56
N TRP A 350 7.43 -7.01 15.54
CA TRP A 350 7.97 -7.30 16.87
C TRP A 350 7.10 -8.31 17.63
N SER A 351 5.78 -8.14 17.59
CA SER A 351 4.84 -9.00 18.33
C SER A 351 4.73 -10.41 17.75
N GLN A 352 4.95 -10.60 16.44
CA GLN A 352 4.72 -11.84 15.68
C GLN A 352 3.34 -12.47 15.91
N ALA A 353 2.35 -11.67 16.33
CA ALA A 353 1.01 -12.07 16.72
C ALA A 353 -0.04 -11.45 15.80
N LEU A 354 -0.34 -12.09 14.65
CA LEU A 354 -1.29 -11.56 13.67
C LEU A 354 -2.66 -11.30 14.30
N GLY A 355 -3.22 -12.29 15.02
CA GLY A 355 -4.53 -12.17 15.67
C GLY A 355 -4.61 -10.96 16.62
N LEU A 356 -3.60 -10.78 17.49
CA LEU A 356 -3.52 -9.63 18.39
C LEU A 356 -3.43 -8.29 17.62
N THR A 357 -2.60 -8.24 16.58
CA THR A 357 -2.46 -7.05 15.73
C THR A 357 -3.81 -6.65 15.11
N LEU A 358 -4.55 -7.65 14.60
CA LEU A 358 -5.87 -7.42 13.99
C LEU A 358 -6.92 -6.98 15.02
N LEU A 359 -6.89 -7.54 16.23
CA LEU A 359 -7.78 -7.12 17.33
C LEU A 359 -7.51 -5.68 17.73
N VAL A 360 -6.24 -5.30 17.90
CA VAL A 360 -5.86 -3.91 18.22
C VAL A 360 -6.29 -2.96 17.10
N CYS A 361 -5.99 -3.30 15.83
CA CYS A 361 -6.41 -2.49 14.70
C CYS A 361 -7.93 -2.37 14.58
N GLY A 362 -8.66 -3.47 14.75
CA GLY A 362 -10.12 -3.49 14.70
C GLY A 362 -10.76 -2.65 15.81
N SER A 363 -10.25 -2.78 17.04
CA SER A 363 -10.73 -2.02 18.20
C SER A 363 -10.45 -0.52 18.04
N LEU A 364 -9.22 -0.15 17.65
CA LEU A 364 -8.87 1.25 17.37
C LEU A 364 -9.69 1.80 16.21
N GLY A 365 -9.85 1.02 15.13
CA GLY A 365 -10.67 1.40 13.98
C GLY A 365 -12.12 1.67 14.37
N LEU A 366 -12.70 0.84 15.25
CA LEU A 366 -14.06 1.03 15.76
C LEU A 366 -14.16 2.27 16.65
N LEU A 367 -13.24 2.47 17.58
CA LEU A 367 -13.21 3.66 18.43
C LEU A 367 -13.14 4.94 17.59
N LEU A 368 -12.21 4.99 16.63
CA LEU A 368 -12.08 6.13 15.71
C LEU A 368 -13.32 6.33 14.82
N ALA A 369 -14.00 5.25 14.40
CA ALA A 369 -15.20 5.33 13.58
C ALA A 369 -16.41 5.85 14.38
N LEU A 370 -16.44 5.66 15.71
CA LEU A 370 -17.50 6.14 16.60
C LEU A 370 -17.29 7.61 17.04
N MET A 371 -16.06 8.14 16.97
CA MET A 371 -15.80 9.54 17.27
C MET A 371 -16.61 10.46 16.34
N PRO A 372 -17.30 11.49 16.91
CA PRO A 372 -18.01 12.47 16.09
C PRO A 372 -17.01 13.24 15.22
N ARG A 373 -17.43 13.62 14.00
CA ARG A 373 -16.71 14.64 13.22
C ARG A 373 -17.09 16.01 13.75
N GLU A 374 -16.11 16.83 14.06
CA GLU A 374 -16.35 18.24 14.26
C GLU A 374 -16.62 18.89 12.89
N TYR A 375 -17.89 19.03 12.53
CA TYR A 375 -18.25 19.92 11.42
C TYR A 375 -17.96 21.35 11.88
N ARG A 376 -16.79 21.88 11.53
CA ARG A 376 -16.59 23.32 11.58
C ARG A 376 -17.42 23.89 10.40
N ALA A 377 -18.56 24.53 10.78
CA ALA A 377 -19.40 25.32 9.90
C ALA A 377 -18.64 26.50 9.28
#